data_b1939157dff3c13b2f2591e059d4edcf
#
_entry.id   b1939157dff3c13b2f2591e059d4edcf
#
_cell.length_a   1.000
_cell.length_b   1.000
_cell.length_c   1.000
_cell.angle_alpha   90.00
_cell.angle_beta   90.00
_cell.angle_gamma   90.00
#
_symmetry.space_group_name_H-M   'P 1'
#
loop_
_entity.id
_entity.type
_entity.pdbx_description
1 polymer ?
#
loop_
_entity_poly.entity_id
_entity_poly.type
_entity_poly.pdbx_seq_one_letter_code
_entity_poly.pdbx_strand_id
1 'polypeptide(L)'
;GIPIGGVVVTDGTIIQSGSGYDISCGVVYLKVPGIHASAIADPATRRRWIAEVELRIATGVGAAPTDMMKGVSHRAMQEILRHGAAALGVSEDVCERQYIPVDEEHFNNKDALHSKQIRKAMSKAVPQLGSVGGGNHFVEMQVDQATGEVWVMVHCGSRGYGWNVADYFFRAGAELRGLPMNRREQSWLHADEPLGKEYWAWHNSAANFAVANRHIIVKGVQAATQIIYGQKAEVFYEISHNLVQEETLQLPDGTWAKGFVN
;
A
#
# COMPACT_ATOMS: atom_id res chain seq x y z
N GLY A 1 19.30 -1.06 11.12
CA GLY A 1 18.04 -1.26 10.36
C GLY A 1 17.64 -2.72 10.39
N ILE A 2 16.38 -3.00 10.12
CA ILE A 2 15.88 -4.38 9.96
C ILE A 2 16.31 -4.87 8.58
N PRO A 3 16.72 -6.15 8.43
CA PRO A 3 17.04 -6.72 7.12
C PRO A 3 15.81 -6.67 6.18
N ILE A 4 16.01 -6.27 4.94
CA ILE A 4 14.96 -6.32 3.92
C ILE A 4 14.70 -7.79 3.56
N GLY A 5 13.41 -8.17 3.47
CA GLY A 5 12.98 -9.54 3.20
C GLY A 5 13.02 -10.45 4.45
N GLY A 6 13.19 -9.86 5.64
CA GLY A 6 13.04 -10.59 6.88
C GLY A 6 11.58 -10.69 7.31
N VAL A 7 11.21 -11.79 7.97
CA VAL A 7 9.94 -11.97 8.64
C VAL A 7 10.22 -12.32 10.09
N VAL A 8 9.55 -11.63 11.01
CA VAL A 8 9.70 -11.87 12.45
C VAL A 8 8.31 -12.14 13.04
N VAL A 9 8.17 -13.25 13.72
CA VAL A 9 6.96 -13.60 14.45
C VAL A 9 7.15 -13.28 15.93
N THR A 10 6.19 -12.61 16.52
CA THR A 10 6.24 -12.17 17.92
C THR A 10 4.95 -12.52 18.63
N ASP A 11 5.04 -12.77 19.94
CA ASP A 11 3.89 -12.93 20.82
C ASP A 11 3.50 -11.57 21.40
N GLY A 12 2.31 -11.07 21.02
CA GLY A 12 1.72 -9.81 21.50
C GLY A 12 2.54 -8.55 21.26
N THR A 13 3.66 -8.62 20.53
CA THR A 13 4.53 -7.48 20.26
C THR A 13 4.47 -7.05 18.81
N ILE A 14 4.28 -5.75 18.57
CA ILE A 14 4.34 -5.14 17.25
C ILE A 14 5.68 -4.43 17.09
N ILE A 15 6.48 -4.88 16.13
CA ILE A 15 7.72 -4.23 15.73
C ILE A 15 7.39 -3.29 14.58
N GLN A 16 7.11 -2.03 14.90
CA GLN A 16 6.65 -1.03 13.93
C GLN A 16 7.58 -0.86 12.73
N SER A 17 8.89 -0.98 12.93
CA SER A 17 9.88 -0.92 11.84
C SER A 17 9.90 -2.15 10.94
N GLY A 18 9.19 -3.23 11.29
CA GLY A 18 8.94 -4.38 10.42
C GLY A 18 8.12 -3.99 9.19
N SER A 19 7.04 -3.23 9.37
CA SER A 19 6.28 -2.64 8.25
C SER A 19 6.94 -1.36 7.69
N GLY A 20 7.83 -0.73 8.44
CA GLY A 20 8.54 0.47 8.03
C GLY A 20 7.65 1.70 7.86
N TYR A 21 8.14 2.67 7.09
CA TYR A 21 7.43 3.93 6.81
C TYR A 21 6.37 3.78 5.71
N ASP A 22 6.60 2.92 4.72
CA ASP A 22 5.65 2.71 3.63
C ASP A 22 4.76 1.50 3.93
N ILE A 23 3.86 1.70 4.88
CA ILE A 23 2.91 0.68 5.33
C ILE A 23 2.16 0.12 4.10
N SER A 24 2.12 -1.21 3.97
CA SER A 24 1.48 -1.93 2.87
C SER A 24 2.05 -1.57 1.49
N CYS A 25 3.35 -1.19 1.42
CA CYS A 25 4.04 -1.24 0.13
C CYS A 25 3.85 -2.63 -0.46
N GLY A 26 3.60 -2.72 -1.76
CA GLY A 26 3.25 -3.98 -2.38
C GLY A 26 3.24 -3.91 -3.89
N VAL A 27 2.99 -5.08 -4.49
CA VAL A 27 3.05 -5.28 -5.93
C VAL A 27 1.71 -5.80 -6.43
N VAL A 28 1.25 -5.25 -7.55
CA VAL A 28 0.22 -5.88 -8.40
C VAL A 28 0.86 -6.31 -9.70
N TYR A 29 0.64 -7.56 -10.08
CA TYR A 29 1.16 -8.13 -11.31
C TYR A 29 0.00 -8.43 -12.26
N LEU A 30 0.07 -7.88 -13.47
CA LEU A 30 -0.99 -7.99 -14.48
C LEU A 30 -0.45 -8.70 -15.71
N LYS A 31 -1.25 -9.59 -16.28
CA LYS A 31 -1.01 -10.18 -17.60
C LYS A 31 -1.73 -9.34 -18.66
N VAL A 32 -1.11 -9.17 -19.84
CA VAL A 32 -1.78 -8.56 -21.01
C VAL A 32 -2.13 -9.68 -21.99
N PRO A 33 -3.37 -10.19 -21.99
CA PRO A 33 -3.74 -11.38 -22.74
C PRO A 33 -3.49 -11.22 -24.25
N GLY A 34 -2.89 -12.23 -24.87
CA GLY A 34 -2.66 -12.25 -26.31
C GLY A 34 -1.62 -11.27 -26.86
N ILE A 35 -0.96 -10.51 -25.97
CA ILE A 35 0.11 -9.59 -26.36
C ILE A 35 1.46 -10.22 -26.06
N HIS A 36 2.33 -10.23 -27.08
CA HIS A 36 3.68 -10.79 -27.02
C HIS A 36 4.74 -9.74 -27.30
N ALA A 37 6.00 -10.09 -27.04
CA ALA A 37 7.17 -9.24 -27.16
C ALA A 37 7.25 -8.46 -28.50
N SER A 38 6.81 -9.08 -29.61
CA SER A 38 6.77 -8.42 -30.92
C SER A 38 5.86 -7.20 -30.96
N ALA A 39 4.74 -7.20 -30.23
CA ALA A 39 3.81 -6.07 -30.17
C ALA A 39 4.39 -4.86 -29.43
N ILE A 40 5.36 -5.06 -28.55
CA ILE A 40 6.03 -4.02 -27.79
C ILE A 40 7.47 -3.74 -28.30
N ALA A 41 7.91 -4.39 -29.38
CA ALA A 41 9.25 -4.21 -29.93
C ALA A 41 9.48 -2.79 -30.46
N ASP A 42 8.42 -2.19 -31.05
CA ASP A 42 8.50 -0.84 -31.60
C ASP A 42 8.61 0.22 -30.49
N PRO A 43 9.70 1.04 -30.49
CA PRO A 43 9.87 2.11 -29.50
C PRO A 43 8.79 3.18 -29.55
N ALA A 44 8.16 3.43 -30.71
CA ALA A 44 7.09 4.42 -30.80
C ALA A 44 5.82 3.95 -30.07
N THR A 45 5.49 2.67 -30.22
CA THR A 45 4.35 2.06 -29.51
C THR A 45 4.58 2.06 -28.00
N ARG A 46 5.79 1.73 -27.52
CA ARG A 46 6.12 1.83 -26.10
C ARG A 46 5.98 3.27 -25.56
N ARG A 47 6.48 4.26 -26.29
CA ARG A 47 6.32 5.68 -25.90
C ARG A 47 4.86 6.10 -25.83
N ARG A 48 4.02 5.63 -26.75
CA ARG A 48 2.58 5.90 -26.72
C ARG A 48 1.92 5.27 -25.47
N TRP A 49 2.28 4.03 -25.13
CA TRP A 49 1.77 3.40 -23.93
C TRP A 49 2.20 4.14 -22.65
N ILE A 50 3.48 4.55 -22.55
CA ILE A 50 3.98 5.35 -21.44
C ILE A 50 3.19 6.66 -21.31
N ALA A 51 2.98 7.37 -22.42
CA ALA A 51 2.22 8.62 -22.42
C ALA A 51 0.76 8.41 -21.94
N GLU A 52 0.12 7.30 -22.35
CA GLU A 52 -1.22 6.96 -21.88
C GLU A 52 -1.25 6.62 -20.38
N VAL A 53 -0.21 5.98 -19.85
CA VAL A 53 -0.06 5.73 -18.41
C VAL A 53 0.13 7.05 -17.66
N GLU A 54 1.05 7.91 -18.09
CA GLU A 54 1.35 9.21 -17.46
C GLU A 54 0.15 10.16 -17.47
N LEU A 55 -0.71 10.07 -18.49
CA LEU A 55 -1.96 10.85 -18.55
C LEU A 55 -2.93 10.47 -17.40
N ARG A 56 -2.90 9.23 -16.96
CA ARG A 56 -3.86 8.68 -15.98
C ARG A 56 -3.31 8.52 -14.59
N ILE A 57 -2.02 8.35 -14.47
CA ILE A 57 -1.35 7.99 -13.22
C ILE A 57 -0.29 9.05 -12.90
N ALA A 58 -0.52 9.80 -11.84
CA ALA A 58 0.42 10.82 -11.41
C ALA A 58 1.73 10.17 -10.92
N THR A 59 2.87 10.70 -11.39
CA THR A 59 4.22 10.28 -11.01
C THR A 59 4.97 11.40 -10.31
N GLY A 60 6.04 11.06 -9.57
CA GLY A 60 6.87 12.02 -8.86
C GLY A 60 6.41 12.31 -7.43
N VAL A 61 7.33 12.82 -6.62
CA VAL A 61 7.09 13.17 -5.22
C VAL A 61 6.14 14.37 -5.15
N GLY A 62 5.01 14.22 -4.45
CA GLY A 62 4.02 15.28 -4.29
C GLY A 62 3.16 15.53 -5.53
N ALA A 63 3.11 14.56 -6.47
CA ALA A 63 2.28 14.65 -7.66
C ALA A 63 0.82 15.01 -7.33
N ALA A 64 0.25 15.89 -8.13
CA ALA A 64 -1.14 16.28 -8.04
C ALA A 64 -2.06 15.13 -8.52
N PRO A 65 -3.32 15.07 -8.03
CA PRO A 65 -4.29 14.08 -8.50
C PRO A 65 -4.49 14.20 -10.02
N THR A 66 -4.59 13.05 -10.70
CA THR A 66 -5.04 13.01 -12.09
C THR A 66 -6.53 13.31 -12.19
N ASP A 67 -7.03 13.48 -13.42
CA ASP A 67 -8.47 13.68 -13.66
C ASP A 67 -9.33 12.55 -13.09
N MET A 68 -8.81 11.33 -13.02
CA MET A 68 -9.49 10.18 -12.41
C MET A 68 -9.80 10.37 -10.92
N MET A 69 -9.03 11.23 -10.24
CA MET A 69 -9.17 11.47 -8.79
C MET A 69 -9.76 12.84 -8.47
N LYS A 70 -10.11 13.63 -9.50
CA LYS A 70 -10.85 14.88 -9.28
C LYS A 70 -12.20 14.59 -8.64
N GLY A 71 -12.45 15.21 -7.49
CA GLY A 71 -13.74 15.11 -6.81
C GLY A 71 -13.85 14.03 -5.74
N VAL A 72 -12.76 13.34 -5.37
CA VAL A 72 -12.78 12.49 -4.17
C VAL A 72 -13.05 13.37 -2.93
N SER A 73 -14.23 13.18 -2.35
CA SER A 73 -14.63 13.91 -1.15
C SER A 73 -13.92 13.38 0.10
N HIS A 74 -13.88 14.18 1.15
CA HIS A 74 -13.40 13.71 2.45
C HIS A 74 -14.16 12.48 2.95
N ARG A 75 -15.47 12.40 2.70
CA ARG A 75 -16.30 11.24 3.06
C ARG A 75 -15.85 9.99 2.28
N ALA A 76 -15.67 10.10 0.97
CA ALA A 76 -15.19 8.97 0.16
C ALA A 76 -13.80 8.50 0.61
N MET A 77 -12.91 9.44 0.99
CA MET A 77 -11.61 9.07 1.55
C MET A 77 -11.75 8.34 2.88
N GLN A 78 -12.64 8.75 3.77
CA GLN A 78 -12.90 8.05 5.02
C GLN A 78 -13.39 6.61 4.80
N GLU A 79 -14.24 6.38 3.77
CA GLU A 79 -14.64 5.02 3.38
C GLU A 79 -13.45 4.20 2.87
N ILE A 80 -12.57 4.80 2.07
CA ILE A 80 -11.36 4.12 1.58
C ILE A 80 -10.43 3.73 2.73
N LEU A 81 -10.23 4.59 3.72
CA LEU A 81 -9.38 4.30 4.87
C LEU A 81 -9.93 3.15 5.72
N ARG A 82 -11.25 2.94 5.73
CA ARG A 82 -11.92 1.86 6.46
C ARG A 82 -12.08 0.57 5.67
N HIS A 83 -12.34 0.69 4.38
CA HIS A 83 -12.80 -0.42 3.54
C HIS A 83 -11.92 -0.66 2.31
N GLY A 84 -10.77 0.02 2.20
CA GLY A 84 -9.76 -0.23 1.18
C GLY A 84 -10.33 -0.23 -0.24
N ALA A 85 -9.94 -1.23 -1.03
CA ALA A 85 -10.39 -1.38 -2.41
C ALA A 85 -11.87 -1.71 -2.54
N ALA A 86 -12.51 -2.30 -1.51
CA ALA A 86 -13.95 -2.55 -1.49
C ALA A 86 -14.75 -1.25 -1.60
N ALA A 87 -14.28 -0.14 -1.01
CA ALA A 87 -14.88 1.18 -1.16
C ALA A 87 -14.86 1.71 -2.61
N LEU A 88 -14.04 1.13 -3.48
CA LEU A 88 -13.94 1.43 -4.91
C LEU A 88 -14.73 0.45 -5.78
N GLY A 89 -15.47 -0.48 -5.18
CA GLY A 89 -16.21 -1.53 -5.87
C GLY A 89 -15.32 -2.61 -6.50
N VAL A 90 -14.11 -2.83 -5.96
CA VAL A 90 -13.25 -3.94 -6.37
C VAL A 90 -13.78 -5.22 -5.76
N SER A 91 -13.95 -6.27 -6.56
CA SER A 91 -14.47 -7.56 -6.13
C SER A 91 -13.37 -8.48 -5.55
N GLU A 92 -13.78 -9.49 -4.77
CA GLU A 92 -12.87 -10.42 -4.09
C GLU A 92 -12.03 -11.29 -5.04
N ASP A 93 -12.56 -11.59 -6.22
CA ASP A 93 -11.86 -12.33 -7.27
C ASP A 93 -10.72 -11.53 -7.92
N VAL A 94 -10.73 -10.20 -7.76
CA VAL A 94 -9.65 -9.31 -8.26
C VAL A 94 -8.59 -9.05 -7.19
N CYS A 95 -8.99 -9.03 -5.92
CA CYS A 95 -8.11 -8.77 -4.80
C CYS A 95 -8.55 -9.63 -3.60
N GLU A 96 -7.77 -10.63 -3.27
CA GLU A 96 -8.05 -11.53 -2.14
C GLU A 96 -8.18 -10.75 -0.82
N ARG A 97 -7.42 -9.69 -0.66
CA ARG A 97 -7.45 -8.81 0.51
C ARG A 97 -7.89 -7.41 0.15
N GLN A 98 -9.19 -7.23 -0.09
CA GLN A 98 -9.77 -5.93 -0.48
C GLN A 98 -9.63 -4.87 0.60
N TYR A 99 -9.70 -5.27 1.87
CA TYR A 99 -9.51 -4.37 3.01
C TYR A 99 -9.04 -5.15 4.24
N ILE A 100 -8.47 -4.41 5.17
CA ILE A 100 -8.09 -4.89 6.50
C ILE A 100 -9.02 -4.20 7.51
N PRO A 101 -9.67 -4.94 8.44
CA PRO A 101 -10.56 -4.34 9.43
C PRO A 101 -9.86 -3.25 10.25
N VAL A 102 -10.55 -2.12 10.41
CA VAL A 102 -10.07 -0.98 11.20
C VAL A 102 -10.89 -0.90 12.48
N ASP A 103 -10.21 -0.84 13.62
CA ASP A 103 -10.85 -0.57 14.90
C ASP A 103 -11.27 0.90 14.96
N GLU A 104 -12.59 1.14 14.89
CA GLU A 104 -13.18 2.48 14.83
C GLU A 104 -12.97 3.29 16.11
N GLU A 105 -12.93 2.65 17.27
CA GLU A 105 -12.72 3.35 18.55
C GLU A 105 -11.32 3.97 18.58
N HIS A 106 -10.30 3.18 18.24
CA HIS A 106 -8.91 3.62 18.27
C HIS A 106 -8.52 4.48 17.07
N PHE A 107 -9.13 4.25 15.89
CA PHE A 107 -8.93 5.10 14.70
C PHE A 107 -9.47 6.52 14.89
N ASN A 108 -10.56 6.66 15.65
CA ASN A 108 -11.17 7.97 15.96
C ASN A 108 -10.65 8.60 17.26
N ASN A 109 -9.54 8.09 17.83
CA ASN A 109 -8.93 8.66 19.02
C ASN A 109 -8.59 10.15 18.82
N LYS A 110 -9.11 11.01 19.70
CA LYS A 110 -8.96 12.47 19.58
C LYS A 110 -7.52 12.93 19.71
N ASP A 111 -6.72 12.27 20.55
CA ASP A 111 -5.33 12.65 20.78
C ASP A 111 -4.48 12.46 19.52
N ALA A 112 -4.63 11.31 18.85
CA ALA A 112 -3.99 11.08 17.54
C ALA A 112 -4.48 12.09 16.50
N LEU A 113 -5.79 12.27 16.36
CA LEU A 113 -6.37 13.21 15.38
C LEU A 113 -5.89 14.65 15.58
N HIS A 114 -5.58 15.06 16.81
CA HIS A 114 -5.07 16.39 17.11
C HIS A 114 -3.54 16.50 16.88
N SER A 115 -2.82 15.42 16.67
CA SER A 115 -1.39 15.49 16.39
C SER A 115 -1.10 16.17 15.04
N LYS A 116 0.02 16.89 14.98
CA LYS A 116 0.45 17.55 13.73
C LYS A 116 0.74 16.54 12.63
N GLN A 117 1.32 15.37 12.99
CA GLN A 117 1.71 14.33 12.07
C GLN A 117 0.48 13.65 11.45
N ILE A 118 -0.52 13.31 12.25
CA ILE A 118 -1.76 12.70 11.75
C ILE A 118 -2.55 13.68 10.89
N ARG A 119 -2.66 14.95 11.29
CA ARG A 119 -3.27 15.97 10.40
C ARG A 119 -2.53 16.09 9.07
N LYS A 120 -1.19 15.99 9.09
CA LYS A 120 -0.39 15.98 7.87
C LYS A 120 -0.63 14.72 7.06
N ALA A 121 -0.74 13.53 7.69
CA ALA A 121 -1.13 12.29 7.01
C ALA A 121 -2.47 12.47 6.28
N MET A 122 -3.50 12.88 6.99
CA MET A 122 -4.83 13.11 6.41
C MET A 122 -4.82 14.11 5.25
N SER A 123 -4.02 15.18 5.35
CA SER A 123 -3.87 16.16 4.26
C SER A 123 -3.19 15.59 3.00
N LYS A 124 -2.48 14.46 3.11
CA LYS A 124 -1.82 13.78 1.98
C LYS A 124 -2.68 12.71 1.34
N ALA A 125 -3.68 12.19 2.06
CA ALA A 125 -4.49 11.07 1.58
C ALA A 125 -5.18 11.39 0.25
N VAL A 126 -6.01 12.43 0.18
CA VAL A 126 -6.75 12.77 -1.05
C VAL A 126 -5.81 13.11 -2.22
N PRO A 127 -4.83 14.04 -2.09
CA PRO A 127 -4.02 14.46 -3.24
C PRO A 127 -3.05 13.40 -3.74
N GLN A 128 -2.77 12.34 -2.97
CA GLN A 128 -1.82 11.29 -3.37
C GLN A 128 -2.49 9.96 -3.73
N LEU A 129 -3.79 9.84 -3.60
CA LEU A 129 -4.52 8.66 -4.05
C LEU A 129 -4.45 8.53 -5.57
N GLY A 130 -4.21 7.32 -6.07
CA GLY A 130 -4.03 7.04 -7.50
C GLY A 130 -2.68 7.52 -8.06
N SER A 131 -1.68 7.75 -7.20
CA SER A 131 -0.34 8.17 -7.62
C SER A 131 0.73 7.12 -7.31
N VAL A 132 1.72 7.01 -8.19
CA VAL A 132 2.90 6.15 -7.99
C VAL A 132 3.89 6.82 -7.03
N GLY A 133 4.16 8.09 -7.21
CA GLY A 133 5.15 8.84 -6.44
C GLY A 133 6.57 8.67 -6.96
N GLY A 134 7.52 8.42 -6.08
CA GLY A 134 8.94 8.30 -6.40
C GLY A 134 9.64 7.26 -5.53
N GLY A 135 10.95 7.25 -5.57
CA GLY A 135 11.78 6.25 -4.88
C GLY A 135 11.80 4.93 -5.64
N ASN A 136 11.46 3.84 -4.95
CA ASN A 136 11.41 2.49 -5.51
C ASN A 136 10.04 2.12 -6.12
N HIS A 137 9.10 3.06 -6.18
CA HIS A 137 7.79 2.83 -6.80
C HIS A 137 7.83 3.00 -8.31
N PHE A 138 7.13 2.15 -9.03
CA PHE A 138 7.12 2.15 -10.49
C PHE A 138 5.86 1.50 -11.08
N VAL A 139 5.65 1.75 -12.37
CA VAL A 139 4.81 0.98 -13.28
C VAL A 139 5.71 0.53 -14.41
N GLU A 140 5.86 -0.76 -14.63
CA GLU A 140 6.81 -1.33 -15.57
C GLU A 140 6.14 -2.38 -16.46
N MET A 141 6.39 -2.29 -17.77
CA MET A 141 6.01 -3.33 -18.72
C MET A 141 7.17 -4.31 -18.90
N GLN A 142 6.87 -5.59 -18.80
CA GLN A 142 7.83 -6.68 -18.78
C GLN A 142 7.48 -7.73 -19.85
N VAL A 143 8.45 -8.54 -20.21
CA VAL A 143 8.28 -9.69 -21.10
C VAL A 143 8.77 -10.95 -20.38
N ASP A 144 7.94 -11.95 -20.31
CA ASP A 144 8.36 -13.28 -19.91
C ASP A 144 9.29 -13.86 -20.99
N GLN A 145 10.52 -14.17 -20.63
CA GLN A 145 11.54 -14.64 -21.55
C GLN A 145 11.24 -16.04 -22.10
N ALA A 146 10.50 -16.86 -21.37
CA ALA A 146 10.18 -18.23 -21.77
C ALA A 146 9.00 -18.28 -22.76
N THR A 147 7.97 -17.46 -22.52
CA THR A 147 6.72 -17.47 -23.31
C THR A 147 6.60 -16.31 -24.30
N GLY A 148 7.39 -15.26 -24.10
CA GLY A 148 7.25 -13.99 -24.83
C GLY A 148 6.03 -13.18 -24.46
N GLU A 149 5.23 -13.59 -23.46
CA GLU A 149 4.03 -12.88 -23.02
C GLU A 149 4.38 -11.54 -22.35
N VAL A 150 3.48 -10.56 -22.53
CA VAL A 150 3.64 -9.22 -21.94
C VAL A 150 2.91 -9.13 -20.61
N TRP A 151 3.59 -8.58 -19.65
CA TRP A 151 3.12 -8.35 -18.29
C TRP A 151 3.33 -6.89 -17.88
N VAL A 152 2.59 -6.44 -16.86
CA VAL A 152 2.80 -5.14 -16.24
C VAL A 152 2.90 -5.32 -14.74
N MET A 153 3.94 -4.74 -14.13
CA MET A 153 4.11 -4.71 -12.69
C MET A 153 3.85 -3.29 -12.18
N VAL A 154 3.05 -3.19 -11.12
CA VAL A 154 2.80 -1.96 -10.38
C VAL A 154 3.36 -2.14 -8.97
N HIS A 155 4.33 -1.32 -8.59
CA HIS A 155 4.88 -1.31 -7.23
C HIS A 155 4.54 0.03 -6.58
N CYS A 156 3.72 0.01 -5.53
CA CYS A 156 3.29 1.20 -4.82
C CYS A 156 2.74 0.88 -3.43
N GLY A 157 2.66 1.90 -2.57
CA GLY A 157 2.24 1.76 -1.18
C GLY A 157 1.32 2.88 -0.70
N SER A 158 1.37 3.17 0.60
CA SER A 158 0.48 4.10 1.31
C SER A 158 0.86 5.57 1.16
N ARG A 159 1.88 5.87 0.39
CA ARG A 159 2.32 7.22 0.06
C ARG A 159 2.62 8.03 1.33
N GLY A 160 2.51 9.38 1.24
CA GLY A 160 2.72 10.26 2.38
C GLY A 160 1.68 10.11 3.50
N TYR A 161 0.56 9.43 3.25
CA TYR A 161 -0.39 9.08 4.29
C TYR A 161 0.25 8.11 5.29
N GLY A 162 0.62 6.91 4.85
CA GLY A 162 1.22 5.91 5.71
C GLY A 162 2.57 6.35 6.29
N TRP A 163 3.38 7.07 5.51
CA TRP A 163 4.64 7.61 6.03
C TRP A 163 4.45 8.50 7.25
N ASN A 164 3.49 9.41 7.25
CA ASN A 164 3.25 10.29 8.40
C ASN A 164 2.57 9.56 9.56
N VAL A 165 1.74 8.54 9.29
CA VAL A 165 1.21 7.63 10.30
C VAL A 165 2.37 6.91 11.00
N ALA A 166 3.26 6.26 10.24
CA ALA A 166 4.41 5.56 10.79
C ALA A 166 5.33 6.48 11.62
N ASP A 167 5.66 7.67 11.11
CA ASP A 167 6.51 8.63 11.84
C ASP A 167 5.89 9.07 13.18
N TYR A 168 4.57 9.25 13.21
CA TYR A 168 3.87 9.56 14.47
C TYR A 168 4.05 8.45 15.49
N PHE A 169 3.76 7.21 15.11
CA PHE A 169 3.82 6.08 16.04
C PHE A 169 5.25 5.65 16.40
N PHE A 170 6.23 5.83 15.52
CA PHE A 170 7.64 5.66 15.89
C PHE A 170 8.06 6.65 16.97
N ARG A 171 7.64 7.91 16.89
CA ARG A 171 7.92 8.93 17.91
C ARG A 171 7.21 8.62 19.22
N ALA A 172 5.91 8.33 19.17
CA ALA A 172 5.14 8.00 20.36
C ALA A 172 5.64 6.71 21.03
N GLY A 173 5.99 5.69 20.25
CA GLY A 173 6.60 4.47 20.78
C GLY A 173 7.97 4.71 21.40
N ALA A 174 8.81 5.54 20.80
CA ALA A 174 10.09 5.90 21.37
C ALA A 174 9.95 6.64 22.71
N GLU A 175 9.01 7.59 22.78
CA GLU A 175 8.70 8.30 24.03
C GLU A 175 8.21 7.33 25.10
N LEU A 176 7.27 6.44 24.77
CA LEU A 176 6.75 5.42 25.68
C LEU A 176 7.85 4.49 26.23
N ARG A 177 8.85 4.15 25.39
CA ARG A 177 9.97 3.26 25.76
C ARG A 177 11.19 4.00 26.29
N GLY A 178 11.14 5.31 26.45
CA GLY A 178 12.31 6.11 26.90
C GLY A 178 13.48 6.10 25.91
N LEU A 179 13.23 5.88 24.64
CA LEU A 179 14.25 5.88 23.60
C LEU A 179 14.52 7.31 23.08
N PRO A 180 15.77 7.64 22.75
CA PRO A 180 16.07 8.91 22.12
C PRO A 180 15.48 8.97 20.70
N MET A 181 15.06 10.16 20.24
CA MET A 181 14.38 10.35 18.95
C MET A 181 15.17 9.88 17.72
N ASN A 182 16.49 9.88 17.78
CA ASN A 182 17.35 9.33 16.72
C ASN A 182 17.36 7.78 16.67
N ARG A 183 16.69 7.13 17.64
CA ARG A 183 16.48 5.68 17.70
C ARG A 183 15.00 5.29 17.69
N ARG A 184 14.11 6.21 17.30
CA ARG A 184 12.66 5.96 17.30
C ARG A 184 12.24 4.71 16.51
N GLU A 185 12.99 4.34 15.48
CA GLU A 185 12.74 3.14 14.68
C GLU A 185 13.08 1.82 15.42
N GLN A 186 13.68 1.91 16.61
CA GLN A 186 13.91 0.75 17.48
C GLN A 186 12.79 0.57 18.50
N SER A 187 11.75 1.42 18.46
CA SER A 187 10.58 1.27 19.31
C SER A 187 9.74 0.07 18.91
N TRP A 188 9.01 -0.42 19.85
CA TRP A 188 8.05 -1.51 19.71
C TRP A 188 6.85 -1.26 20.61
N LEU A 189 5.72 -1.88 20.32
CA LEU A 189 4.47 -1.72 21.06
C LEU A 189 3.93 -3.09 21.46
N HIS A 190 3.28 -3.18 22.62
CA HIS A 190 2.42 -4.34 22.90
C HIS A 190 1.06 -4.10 22.26
N ALA A 191 0.51 -5.11 21.62
CA ALA A 191 -0.79 -5.03 20.96
C ALA A 191 -1.93 -4.67 21.92
N ASP A 192 -1.82 -5.09 23.17
CA ASP A 192 -2.84 -4.86 24.20
C ASP A 192 -2.74 -3.48 24.88
N GLU A 193 -1.61 -2.78 24.75
CA GLU A 193 -1.48 -1.44 25.33
C GLU A 193 -2.22 -0.38 24.51
N PRO A 194 -2.69 0.73 25.09
CA PRO A 194 -3.48 1.73 24.39
C PRO A 194 -2.82 2.23 23.09
N LEU A 195 -1.51 2.53 23.13
CA LEU A 195 -0.77 2.99 21.95
C LEU A 195 -0.62 1.90 20.90
N GLY A 196 -0.54 0.62 21.30
CA GLY A 196 -0.49 -0.52 20.38
C GLY A 196 -1.79 -0.70 19.62
N LYS A 197 -2.92 -0.62 20.31
CA LYS A 197 -4.27 -0.68 19.69
C LYS A 197 -4.49 0.49 18.72
N GLU A 198 -4.07 1.68 19.13
CA GLU A 198 -4.15 2.86 18.29
C GLU A 198 -3.27 2.71 17.03
N TYR A 199 -2.01 2.28 17.18
CA TYR A 199 -1.14 1.98 16.04
C TYR A 199 -1.78 0.96 15.10
N TRP A 200 -2.35 -0.12 15.64
CA TRP A 200 -2.99 -1.16 14.85
C TRP A 200 -4.12 -0.62 13.98
N ALA A 201 -4.98 0.23 14.52
CA ALA A 201 -6.06 0.86 13.78
C ALA A 201 -5.55 1.78 12.66
N TRP A 202 -4.55 2.62 12.95
CA TRP A 202 -3.96 3.53 11.96
C TRP A 202 -3.11 2.82 10.91
N HIS A 203 -2.38 1.77 11.29
CA HIS A 203 -1.66 0.89 10.39
C HIS A 203 -2.62 0.24 9.38
N ASN A 204 -3.72 -0.33 9.85
CA ASN A 204 -4.70 -0.98 9.00
C ASN A 204 -5.37 0.02 8.04
N SER A 205 -5.66 1.23 8.50
CA SER A 205 -6.16 2.30 7.62
C SER A 205 -5.14 2.70 6.54
N ALA A 206 -3.85 2.71 6.86
CA ALA A 206 -2.79 2.98 5.89
C ALA A 206 -2.63 1.84 4.88
N ALA A 207 -2.80 0.59 5.34
CA ALA A 207 -2.82 -0.57 4.47
C ALA A 207 -4.03 -0.53 3.51
N ASN A 208 -5.21 -0.18 3.99
CA ASN A 208 -6.40 0.03 3.18
C ASN A 208 -6.19 1.11 2.10
N PHE A 209 -5.58 2.23 2.48
CA PHE A 209 -5.21 3.27 1.52
C PHE A 209 -4.28 2.72 0.44
N ALA A 210 -3.25 1.95 0.80
CA ALA A 210 -2.27 1.41 -0.14
C ALA A 210 -2.90 0.45 -1.14
N VAL A 211 -3.77 -0.46 -0.69
CA VAL A 211 -4.51 -1.38 -1.56
C VAL A 211 -5.40 -0.60 -2.53
N ALA A 212 -6.18 0.35 -2.03
CA ALA A 212 -7.02 1.22 -2.88
C ALA A 212 -6.19 2.02 -3.89
N ASN A 213 -5.04 2.56 -3.46
CA ASN A 213 -4.11 3.30 -4.32
C ASN A 213 -3.61 2.44 -5.48
N ARG A 214 -3.15 1.21 -5.22
CA ARG A 214 -2.71 0.28 -6.26
C ARG A 214 -3.84 -0.06 -7.23
N HIS A 215 -5.07 -0.31 -6.75
CA HIS A 215 -6.20 -0.61 -7.63
C HIS A 215 -6.62 0.56 -8.53
N ILE A 216 -6.47 1.79 -8.09
CA ILE A 216 -6.68 2.97 -8.95
C ILE A 216 -5.59 3.03 -10.03
N ILE A 217 -4.33 2.79 -9.67
CA ILE A 217 -3.23 2.72 -10.63
C ILE A 217 -3.48 1.60 -11.64
N VAL A 218 -3.91 0.43 -11.18
CA VAL A 218 -4.29 -0.72 -12.06
C VAL A 218 -5.35 -0.33 -13.07
N LYS A 219 -6.40 0.40 -12.69
CA LYS A 219 -7.42 0.90 -13.63
C LYS A 219 -6.80 1.81 -14.71
N GLY A 220 -5.84 2.66 -14.33
CA GLY A 220 -5.10 3.49 -15.28
C GLY A 220 -4.27 2.66 -16.26
N VAL A 221 -3.55 1.64 -15.78
CA VAL A 221 -2.79 0.69 -16.61
C VAL A 221 -3.71 -0.08 -17.56
N GLN A 222 -4.83 -0.59 -17.06
CA GLN A 222 -5.84 -1.31 -17.86
C GLN A 222 -6.38 -0.44 -19.00
N ALA A 223 -6.69 0.82 -18.73
CA ALA A 223 -7.15 1.75 -19.76
C ALA A 223 -6.05 2.03 -20.81
N ALA A 224 -4.81 2.24 -20.39
CA ALA A 224 -3.69 2.48 -21.29
C ALA A 224 -3.41 1.25 -22.20
N THR A 225 -3.42 0.04 -21.64
CA THR A 225 -3.22 -1.19 -22.43
C THR A 225 -4.36 -1.44 -23.41
N GLN A 226 -5.60 -1.18 -22.98
CA GLN A 226 -6.78 -1.29 -23.86
C GLN A 226 -6.70 -0.33 -25.05
N ILE A 227 -6.25 0.91 -24.83
CA ILE A 227 -6.16 1.92 -25.91
C ILE A 227 -5.04 1.59 -26.89
N ILE A 228 -3.88 1.15 -26.39
CA ILE A 228 -2.69 0.99 -27.24
C ILE A 228 -2.66 -0.41 -27.91
N TYR A 229 -3.09 -1.44 -27.20
CA TYR A 229 -2.98 -2.83 -27.68
C TYR A 229 -4.33 -3.51 -27.96
N GLY A 230 -5.45 -2.85 -27.67
CA GLY A 230 -6.79 -3.43 -27.82
C GLY A 230 -7.12 -4.50 -26.78
N GLN A 231 -6.26 -4.68 -25.78
CA GLN A 231 -6.41 -5.69 -24.74
C GLN A 231 -6.39 -5.05 -23.35
N LYS A 232 -7.30 -5.49 -22.48
CA LYS A 232 -7.31 -5.08 -21.08
C LYS A 232 -6.36 -5.98 -20.29
N ALA A 233 -5.44 -5.39 -19.55
CA ALA A 233 -4.61 -6.13 -18.63
C ALA A 233 -5.45 -6.75 -17.49
N GLU A 234 -5.17 -7.99 -17.14
CA GLU A 234 -5.86 -8.76 -16.10
C GLU A 234 -4.97 -8.91 -14.88
N VAL A 235 -5.51 -8.67 -13.69
CA VAL A 235 -4.76 -8.85 -12.44
C VAL A 235 -4.51 -10.34 -12.26
N PHE A 236 -3.23 -10.70 -12.11
CA PHE A 236 -2.80 -12.05 -11.84
C PHE A 236 -2.65 -12.31 -10.34
N TYR A 237 -1.99 -11.38 -9.63
CA TYR A 237 -1.99 -11.36 -8.17
C TYR A 237 -1.70 -9.95 -7.65
N GLU A 238 -2.04 -9.73 -6.37
CA GLU A 238 -1.64 -8.59 -5.56
C GLU A 238 -1.08 -9.07 -4.23
N ILE A 239 0.04 -8.50 -3.80
CA ILE A 239 0.64 -8.79 -2.51
C ILE A 239 1.23 -7.54 -1.87
N SER A 240 0.96 -7.33 -0.59
CA SER A 240 1.66 -6.36 0.25
C SER A 240 2.84 -7.04 0.96
N HIS A 241 3.96 -6.34 1.08
CA HIS A 241 5.19 -6.89 1.67
C HIS A 241 5.75 -6.08 2.85
N ASN A 242 5.08 -4.99 3.23
CA ASN A 242 5.43 -4.17 4.40
C ASN A 242 4.22 -4.08 5.32
N LEU A 243 3.91 -5.16 6.00
CA LEU A 243 2.75 -5.27 6.88
C LEU A 243 3.13 -5.82 8.24
N VAL A 244 2.35 -5.45 9.24
CA VAL A 244 2.16 -6.22 10.46
C VAL A 244 0.80 -6.91 10.35
N GLN A 245 0.75 -8.21 10.63
CA GLN A 245 -0.47 -9.00 10.57
C GLN A 245 -0.60 -9.89 11.79
N GLU A 246 -1.82 -10.03 12.32
CA GLU A 246 -2.12 -11.08 13.31
C GLU A 246 -2.43 -12.37 12.54
N GLU A 247 -1.71 -13.43 12.83
CA GLU A 247 -1.89 -14.73 12.18
C GLU A 247 -1.90 -15.86 13.21
N THR A 248 -2.55 -16.97 12.87
CA THR A 248 -2.45 -18.21 13.62
C THR A 248 -1.38 -19.08 12.96
N LEU A 249 -0.32 -19.37 13.69
CA LEU A 249 0.86 -20.04 13.20
C LEU A 249 1.08 -21.36 13.96
N GLN A 250 1.59 -22.37 13.26
CA GLN A 250 2.03 -23.61 13.89
C GLN A 250 3.47 -23.42 14.38
N LEU A 251 3.66 -23.62 15.69
CA LEU A 251 4.97 -23.55 16.30
C LEU A 251 5.78 -24.85 16.03
N PRO A 252 7.10 -24.83 16.23
CA PRO A 252 7.96 -26.00 15.99
C PRO A 252 7.58 -27.25 16.80
N ASP A 253 6.91 -27.09 17.93
CA ASP A 253 6.40 -28.18 18.77
C ASP A 253 5.05 -28.75 18.30
N GLY A 254 4.51 -28.21 17.20
CA GLY A 254 3.23 -28.61 16.60
C GLY A 254 2.00 -27.92 17.20
N THR A 255 2.14 -27.09 18.23
CA THR A 255 1.03 -26.31 18.79
C THR A 255 0.70 -25.11 17.89
N TRP A 256 -0.54 -24.61 17.98
CA TRP A 256 -0.98 -23.41 17.26
C TRP A 256 -1.05 -22.23 18.20
N ALA A 257 -0.49 -21.13 17.80
CA ALA A 257 -0.53 -19.87 18.54
C ALA A 257 -0.86 -18.70 17.63
N LYS A 258 -1.54 -17.70 18.20
CA LYS A 258 -1.68 -16.40 17.55
C LYS A 258 -0.39 -15.60 17.77
N GLY A 259 0.06 -14.92 16.71
CA GLY A 259 1.23 -14.08 16.77
C GLY A 259 1.14 -12.92 15.78
N PHE A 260 1.98 -11.92 15.97
CA PHE A 260 2.15 -10.83 15.02
C PHE A 260 3.30 -11.16 14.07
N VAL A 261 2.98 -11.24 12.78
CA VAL A 261 3.96 -11.33 11.71
C VAL A 261 4.34 -9.91 11.31
N ASN A 262 5.62 -9.57 11.54
CA ASN A 262 6.16 -8.23 11.36
C ASN A 262 7.13 -8.20 10.18
#